data_8bf239303150fb3fad015928c8a577be
#
_entry.id   8bf239303150fb3fad015928c8a577be
#
_cell.length_a   1.000
_cell.length_b   1.000
_cell.length_c   1.000
_cell.angle_alpha   90.00
_cell.angle_beta   90.00
_cell.angle_gamma   90.00
#
_symmetry.space_group_name_H-M   'P 1'
#
loop_
_entity.id
_entity.type
_entity.pdbx_description
1 polymer ?
#
loop_
_entity_poly.entity_id
_entity_poly.type
_entity_poly.pdbx_seq_one_letter_code
_entity_poly.pdbx_strand_id
1 'polypeptide(L)'
;MKKIIGLDWDDVIGELIPTLIDKYNFLWDDTLDHKKIDDWDLTRFVKSNCGNKIYEYLDNKIYDSVEMVKDAKWGVDQLRKMGYRVVFITSNFVNTGNAKFEWLNRNGFNVEKNDFFECGDKTLIKYNLLLDDKYDTVLKSGKRGVLFTRSWNLKNKYPRRVSSWKEFIKNMKENRYGL
;
A
#
# COMPACT_ATOMS: atom_id res chain seq x y z
N MET A 1 -10.85 5.28 -24.11
CA MET A 1 -10.99 4.70 -22.77
C MET A 1 -10.15 5.49 -21.77
N LYS A 2 -10.65 5.72 -20.53
CA LYS A 2 -9.85 6.35 -19.48
C LYS A 2 -8.64 5.47 -19.13
N LYS A 3 -7.49 6.07 -18.90
CA LYS A 3 -6.32 5.36 -18.37
C LYS A 3 -6.56 4.99 -16.92
N ILE A 4 -6.06 3.82 -16.52
CA ILE A 4 -6.33 3.21 -15.22
C ILE A 4 -5.06 3.29 -14.37
N ILE A 5 -5.18 3.83 -13.16
CA ILE A 5 -4.14 3.83 -12.15
C ILE A 5 -4.51 2.82 -11.07
N GLY A 6 -3.69 1.78 -10.94
CA GLY A 6 -3.75 0.82 -9.84
C GLY A 6 -3.02 1.36 -8.62
N LEU A 7 -3.61 1.22 -7.47
CA LEU A 7 -3.03 1.63 -6.19
C LEU A 7 -3.04 0.42 -5.25
N ASP A 8 -1.91 0.10 -4.65
CA ASP A 8 -1.91 -0.79 -3.49
C ASP A 8 -2.64 -0.13 -2.32
N TRP A 9 -3.15 -0.96 -1.41
CA TRP A 9 -3.78 -0.46 -0.19
C TRP A 9 -2.77 -0.38 0.96
N ASP A 10 -2.06 -1.50 1.22
CA ASP A 10 -1.16 -1.65 2.35
C ASP A 10 0.04 -0.71 2.20
N ASP A 11 0.25 0.14 3.17
CA ASP A 11 1.36 1.11 3.26
C ASP A 11 1.52 2.09 2.07
N VAL A 12 0.53 2.12 1.17
CA VAL A 12 0.36 3.14 0.13
C VAL A 12 -0.83 4.05 0.43
N ILE A 13 -1.93 3.47 0.91
CA ILE A 13 -3.16 4.17 1.32
C ILE A 13 -3.30 4.19 2.83
N GLY A 14 -3.19 3.04 3.50
CA GLY A 14 -3.26 2.87 4.95
C GLY A 14 -1.89 2.48 5.51
N GLU A 15 -1.52 3.03 6.66
CA GLU A 15 -0.28 2.75 7.39
C GLU A 15 -0.40 1.40 8.13
N LEU A 16 -0.41 0.27 7.37
CA LEU A 16 -0.69 -1.05 7.95
C LEU A 16 0.47 -1.55 8.82
N ILE A 17 1.70 -1.51 8.31
CA ILE A 17 2.88 -2.00 9.05
C ILE A 17 3.10 -1.18 10.33
N PRO A 18 3.07 0.16 10.33
CA PRO A 18 3.12 0.94 11.57
C PRO A 18 2.07 0.50 12.59
N THR A 19 0.81 0.36 12.17
CA THR A 19 -0.29 -0.08 13.05
C THR A 19 -0.08 -1.48 13.61
N LEU A 20 0.41 -2.41 12.77
CA LEU A 20 0.74 -3.76 13.20
C LEU A 20 1.86 -3.80 14.24
N ILE A 21 2.89 -2.98 14.06
CA ILE A 21 4.02 -2.89 14.98
C ILE A 21 3.57 -2.25 16.31
N ASP A 22 2.71 -1.25 16.29
CA ASP A 22 2.15 -0.67 17.52
C ASP A 22 1.34 -1.70 18.30
N LYS A 23 0.50 -2.50 17.61
CA LYS A 23 -0.23 -3.61 18.23
C LYS A 23 0.71 -4.68 18.80
N TYR A 24 1.76 -5.04 18.06
CA TYR A 24 2.79 -5.96 18.53
C TYR A 24 3.49 -5.41 19.78
N ASN A 25 3.96 -4.18 19.76
CA ASN A 25 4.65 -3.55 20.89
C ASN A 25 3.79 -3.57 22.16
N PHE A 26 2.50 -3.24 22.01
CA PHE A 26 1.54 -3.28 23.12
C PHE A 26 1.38 -4.70 23.71
N LEU A 27 1.23 -5.72 22.84
CA LEU A 27 0.97 -7.10 23.28
C LEU A 27 2.20 -7.81 23.83
N TRP A 28 3.39 -7.40 23.40
CA TRP A 28 4.64 -8.09 23.71
C TRP A 28 5.56 -7.28 24.61
N ASP A 29 5.10 -6.13 25.11
CA ASP A 29 5.91 -5.19 25.90
C ASP A 29 7.27 -4.96 25.22
N ASP A 30 7.21 -4.46 23.98
CA ASP A 30 8.38 -4.19 23.13
C ASP A 30 8.35 -2.73 22.66
N THR A 31 9.46 -2.27 22.04
CA THR A 31 9.63 -0.89 21.54
C THR A 31 10.19 -0.87 20.13
N LEU A 32 9.74 -1.82 19.30
CA LEU A 32 10.18 -1.90 17.90
C LEU A 32 9.72 -0.64 17.14
N ASP A 33 10.67 0.05 16.51
CA ASP A 33 10.38 1.18 15.62
C ASP A 33 10.19 0.66 14.19
N HIS A 34 9.00 0.85 13.63
CA HIS A 34 8.69 0.44 12.26
C HIS A 34 9.63 1.06 11.22
N LYS A 35 10.24 2.20 11.50
CA LYS A 35 11.24 2.84 10.61
C LYS A 35 12.55 2.08 10.51
N LYS A 36 12.81 1.17 11.45
CA LYS A 36 13.99 0.29 11.45
C LYS A 36 13.75 -1.04 10.73
N ILE A 37 12.50 -1.31 10.34
CA ILE A 37 12.16 -2.50 9.55
C ILE A 37 12.66 -2.28 8.13
N ASP A 38 13.60 -3.11 7.71
CA ASP A 38 14.26 -3.00 6.41
C ASP A 38 14.07 -4.24 5.53
N ASP A 39 13.08 -5.08 5.90
CA ASP A 39 12.71 -6.29 5.18
C ASP A 39 11.21 -6.58 5.35
N TRP A 40 10.62 -7.28 4.38
CA TRP A 40 9.23 -7.72 4.41
C TRP A 40 8.96 -8.84 5.42
N ASP A 41 9.98 -9.61 5.78
CA ASP A 41 9.86 -10.66 6.78
C ASP A 41 9.94 -10.06 8.19
N LEU A 42 8.80 -9.73 8.76
CA LEU A 42 8.69 -9.14 10.09
C LEU A 42 9.17 -10.06 11.21
N THR A 43 9.24 -11.38 10.97
CA THR A 43 9.72 -12.33 11.99
C THR A 43 11.16 -12.07 12.43
N ARG A 44 11.92 -11.38 11.58
CA ARG A 44 13.33 -11.01 11.83
C ARG A 44 13.49 -9.87 12.83
N PHE A 45 12.43 -9.13 13.11
CA PHE A 45 12.47 -7.91 13.92
C PHE A 45 11.74 -8.05 15.26
N VAL A 46 10.79 -8.99 15.34
CA VAL A 46 10.02 -9.25 16.56
C VAL A 46 10.74 -10.21 17.50
N LYS A 47 10.34 -10.25 18.78
CA LYS A 47 10.86 -11.23 19.74
C LYS A 47 10.73 -12.66 19.20
N SER A 48 11.73 -13.51 19.43
CA SER A 48 11.79 -14.86 18.88
C SER A 48 10.59 -15.74 19.24
N ASN A 49 10.01 -15.55 20.43
CA ASN A 49 8.81 -16.25 20.89
C ASN A 49 7.51 -15.69 20.28
N CYS A 50 7.55 -14.52 19.62
CA CYS A 50 6.48 -14.05 18.76
C CYS A 50 6.56 -14.70 17.39
N GLY A 51 7.69 -14.57 16.68
CA GLY A 51 7.90 -15.19 15.38
C GLY A 51 6.71 -14.94 14.42
N ASN A 52 6.18 -15.99 13.81
CA ASN A 52 5.06 -15.91 12.86
C ASN A 52 3.74 -15.40 13.45
N LYS A 53 3.59 -15.40 14.78
CA LYS A 53 2.36 -14.87 15.41
C LYS A 53 2.10 -13.41 15.09
N ILE A 54 3.13 -12.64 14.70
CA ILE A 54 2.96 -11.25 14.25
C ILE A 54 1.93 -11.14 13.13
N TYR A 55 1.86 -12.10 12.22
CA TYR A 55 0.93 -12.08 11.10
C TYR A 55 -0.51 -12.48 11.49
N GLU A 56 -0.71 -13.14 12.63
CA GLU A 56 -2.05 -13.45 13.16
C GLU A 56 -2.79 -12.18 13.61
N TYR A 57 -2.05 -11.08 13.86
CA TYR A 57 -2.63 -9.79 14.23
C TYR A 57 -3.18 -9.00 13.03
N LEU A 58 -2.94 -9.47 11.80
CA LEU A 58 -3.56 -8.95 10.58
C LEU A 58 -5.00 -9.46 10.43
N ASP A 59 -5.81 -9.27 11.45
CA ASP A 59 -7.24 -9.58 11.48
C ASP A 59 -8.10 -8.40 10.97
N ASN A 60 -9.41 -8.61 10.78
CA ASN A 60 -10.31 -7.55 10.33
C ASN A 60 -10.38 -6.35 11.28
N LYS A 61 -10.07 -6.53 12.56
CA LYS A 61 -10.16 -5.46 13.57
C LYS A 61 -8.99 -4.49 13.50
N ILE A 62 -7.84 -4.91 12.97
CA ILE A 62 -6.69 -4.00 12.86
C ILE A 62 -7.02 -2.78 12.00
N TYR A 63 -7.89 -2.95 10.99
CA TYR A 63 -8.26 -1.87 10.07
C TYR A 63 -9.08 -0.75 10.71
N ASP A 64 -9.62 -0.96 11.92
CA ASP A 64 -10.30 0.10 12.67
C ASP A 64 -9.34 1.16 13.20
N SER A 65 -8.08 0.77 13.41
CA SER A 65 -7.01 1.64 13.94
C SER A 65 -5.97 2.06 12.89
N VAL A 66 -6.05 1.56 11.65
CA VAL A 66 -5.10 1.97 10.60
C VAL A 66 -5.30 3.44 10.25
N GLU A 67 -4.24 4.21 10.37
CA GLU A 67 -4.21 5.60 9.93
C GLU A 67 -4.01 5.70 8.40
N MET A 68 -4.46 6.80 7.83
CA MET A 68 -4.26 7.08 6.41
C MET A 68 -2.83 7.55 6.15
N VAL A 69 -2.20 7.02 5.11
CA VAL A 69 -0.93 7.57 4.61
C VAL A 69 -1.13 9.04 4.27
N LYS A 70 -0.19 9.87 4.73
CA LYS A 70 -0.24 11.32 4.52
C LYS A 70 -0.49 11.67 3.05
N ASP A 71 -1.46 12.54 2.81
CA ASP A 71 -1.87 13.02 1.50
C ASP A 71 -2.47 11.95 0.55
N ALA A 72 -2.75 10.71 0.99
CA ALA A 72 -3.27 9.66 0.12
C ALA A 72 -4.63 10.01 -0.47
N LYS A 73 -5.58 10.45 0.37
CA LYS A 73 -6.92 10.86 -0.11
C LYS A 73 -6.84 12.01 -1.10
N TRP A 74 -6.05 13.04 -0.78
CA TRP A 74 -5.82 14.15 -1.69
C TRP A 74 -5.22 13.67 -3.02
N GLY A 75 -4.24 12.76 -2.98
CA GLY A 75 -3.59 12.20 -4.16
C GLY A 75 -4.56 11.46 -5.07
N VAL A 76 -5.42 10.61 -4.49
CA VAL A 76 -6.47 9.90 -5.23
C VAL A 76 -7.44 10.89 -5.90
N ASP A 77 -7.85 11.94 -5.19
CA ASP A 77 -8.73 12.96 -5.75
C ASP A 77 -8.05 13.73 -6.90
N GLN A 78 -6.74 14.00 -6.80
CA GLN A 78 -5.99 14.60 -7.91
C GLN A 78 -5.95 13.71 -9.14
N LEU A 79 -5.72 12.38 -8.98
CA LEU A 79 -5.74 11.44 -10.09
C LEU A 79 -7.10 11.43 -10.80
N ARG A 80 -8.19 11.41 -10.02
CA ARG A 80 -9.55 11.45 -10.56
C ARG A 80 -9.84 12.77 -11.29
N LYS A 81 -9.40 13.91 -10.74
CA LYS A 81 -9.51 15.23 -11.39
C LYS A 81 -8.71 15.33 -12.69
N MET A 82 -7.59 14.61 -12.81
CA MET A 82 -6.84 14.48 -14.06
C MET A 82 -7.49 13.53 -15.07
N GLY A 83 -8.67 12.94 -14.75
CA GLY A 83 -9.42 12.10 -15.65
C GLY A 83 -9.04 10.61 -15.62
N TYR A 84 -8.17 10.19 -14.70
CA TYR A 84 -7.85 8.78 -14.54
C TYR A 84 -8.97 8.02 -13.84
N ARG A 85 -9.17 6.74 -14.22
CA ARG A 85 -9.87 5.78 -13.39
C ARG A 85 -8.89 5.25 -12.35
N VAL A 86 -9.27 5.31 -11.10
CA VAL A 86 -8.45 4.78 -9.99
C VAL A 86 -9.05 3.47 -9.54
N VAL A 87 -8.24 2.42 -9.46
CA VAL A 87 -8.60 1.12 -8.92
C VAL A 87 -7.67 0.76 -7.77
N PHE A 88 -8.21 0.15 -6.74
CA PHE A 88 -7.45 -0.35 -5.60
C PHE A 88 -7.20 -1.85 -5.80
N ILE A 89 -5.93 -2.26 -5.69
CA ILE A 89 -5.51 -3.64 -5.93
C ILE A 89 -4.70 -4.08 -4.72
N THR A 90 -5.27 -4.90 -3.86
CA THR A 90 -4.61 -5.37 -2.65
C THR A 90 -4.36 -6.87 -2.71
N SER A 91 -3.22 -7.30 -2.15
CA SER A 91 -2.99 -8.71 -1.87
C SER A 91 -3.65 -9.06 -0.55
N ASN A 92 -4.39 -10.16 -0.52
CA ASN A 92 -5.07 -10.57 0.70
C ASN A 92 -4.28 -11.63 1.43
N PHE A 93 -3.96 -11.40 2.70
CA PHE A 93 -3.28 -12.39 3.51
C PHE A 93 -4.27 -13.31 4.24
N VAL A 94 -5.43 -12.79 4.66
CA VAL A 94 -6.46 -13.56 5.40
C VAL A 94 -7.83 -12.89 5.27
N ASN A 95 -8.51 -13.02 4.13
CA ASN A 95 -9.92 -12.57 3.96
C ASN A 95 -10.23 -11.16 4.51
N THR A 96 -9.28 -10.24 4.45
CA THR A 96 -9.40 -8.89 5.00
C THR A 96 -9.87 -7.84 3.99
N GLY A 97 -10.20 -8.25 2.77
CA GLY A 97 -10.57 -7.34 1.71
C GLY A 97 -11.83 -6.54 2.00
N ASN A 98 -12.83 -7.13 2.62
CA ASN A 98 -14.02 -6.39 3.04
C ASN A 98 -13.67 -5.26 4.02
N ALA A 99 -12.81 -5.53 5.01
CA ALA A 99 -12.38 -4.51 5.97
C ALA A 99 -11.63 -3.35 5.30
N LYS A 100 -10.76 -3.66 4.32
CA LYS A 100 -10.08 -2.65 3.51
C LYS A 100 -11.04 -1.83 2.65
N PHE A 101 -12.00 -2.48 2.00
CA PHE A 101 -13.03 -1.83 1.19
C PHE A 101 -13.91 -0.90 2.05
N GLU A 102 -14.37 -1.37 3.20
CA GLU A 102 -15.14 -0.58 4.15
C GLU A 102 -14.31 0.60 4.70
N TRP A 103 -13.04 0.35 5.03
CA TRP A 103 -12.13 1.40 5.47
C TRP A 103 -11.98 2.50 4.42
N LEU A 104 -11.78 2.15 3.14
CA LEU A 104 -11.70 3.11 2.05
C LEU A 104 -12.95 3.99 1.97
N ASN A 105 -14.14 3.38 2.04
CA ASN A 105 -15.39 4.13 1.93
C ASN A 105 -15.68 4.98 3.18
N ARG A 106 -15.38 4.47 4.37
CA ARG A 106 -15.47 5.21 5.64
C ARG A 106 -14.55 6.44 5.65
N ASN A 107 -13.40 6.35 4.97
CA ASN A 107 -12.43 7.45 4.83
C ASN A 107 -12.67 8.32 3.58
N GLY A 108 -13.84 8.20 2.93
CA GLY A 108 -14.28 9.09 1.87
C GLY A 108 -13.62 8.87 0.52
N PHE A 109 -13.01 7.70 0.27
CA PHE A 109 -12.45 7.40 -1.05
C PHE A 109 -13.52 7.13 -2.11
N ASN A 110 -14.76 6.84 -1.71
CA ASN A 110 -15.90 6.59 -2.60
C ASN A 110 -15.54 5.54 -3.66
N VAL A 111 -15.25 4.33 -3.19
CA VAL A 111 -14.82 3.22 -4.04
C VAL A 111 -16.02 2.36 -4.39
N GLU A 112 -16.23 2.13 -5.67
CA GLU A 112 -17.22 1.15 -6.15
C GLU A 112 -16.63 -0.26 -6.15
N LYS A 113 -17.49 -1.28 -6.07
CA LYS A 113 -17.07 -2.70 -6.09
C LYS A 113 -16.22 -3.05 -7.32
N ASN A 114 -16.49 -2.41 -8.46
CA ASN A 114 -15.77 -2.64 -9.71
C ASN A 114 -14.39 -1.93 -9.77
N ASP A 115 -14.05 -1.16 -8.74
CA ASP A 115 -12.77 -0.44 -8.62
C ASP A 115 -11.93 -0.96 -7.44
N PHE A 116 -12.34 -2.09 -6.83
CA PHE A 116 -11.62 -2.76 -5.76
C PHE A 116 -11.35 -4.22 -6.14
N PHE A 117 -10.10 -4.65 -6.08
CA PHE A 117 -9.65 -5.98 -6.47
C PHE A 117 -8.76 -6.58 -5.38
N GLU A 118 -9.10 -7.80 -4.97
CA GLU A 118 -8.22 -8.66 -4.19
C GLU A 118 -7.50 -9.60 -5.14
N CYS A 119 -6.18 -9.49 -5.22
CA CYS A 119 -5.42 -10.27 -6.19
C CYS A 119 -3.97 -10.48 -5.72
N GLY A 120 -3.56 -11.73 -5.57
CA GLY A 120 -2.19 -12.08 -5.17
C GLY A 120 -1.15 -11.72 -6.24
N ASP A 121 -1.48 -11.91 -7.51
CA ASP A 121 -0.67 -11.43 -8.65
C ASP A 121 -1.34 -10.22 -9.30
N LYS A 122 -0.94 -9.04 -8.87
CA LYS A 122 -1.52 -7.78 -9.37
C LYS A 122 -1.29 -7.57 -10.87
N THR A 123 -0.36 -8.28 -11.50
CA THR A 123 -0.12 -8.17 -12.96
C THR A 123 -1.26 -8.70 -13.81
N LEU A 124 -2.15 -9.52 -13.24
CA LEU A 124 -3.35 -10.01 -13.89
C LEU A 124 -4.43 -8.93 -14.06
N ILE A 125 -4.34 -7.83 -13.30
CA ILE A 125 -5.29 -6.73 -13.38
C ILE A 125 -4.83 -5.74 -14.45
N LYS A 126 -5.79 -5.24 -15.24
CA LYS A 126 -5.51 -4.23 -16.27
C LYS A 126 -5.33 -2.85 -15.63
N TYR A 127 -4.12 -2.31 -15.73
CA TYR A 127 -3.79 -0.92 -15.36
C TYR A 127 -2.75 -0.34 -16.32
N ASN A 128 -2.67 0.98 -16.39
CA ASN A 128 -1.63 1.70 -17.15
C ASN A 128 -0.43 2.05 -16.24
N LEU A 129 -0.67 2.26 -14.95
CA LEU A 129 0.35 2.49 -13.93
C LEU A 129 -0.09 1.84 -12.63
N LEU A 130 0.86 1.29 -11.86
CA LEU A 130 0.65 0.74 -10.52
C LEU A 130 1.57 1.46 -9.54
N LEU A 131 1.02 2.01 -8.47
CA LEU A 131 1.75 2.50 -7.31
C LEU A 131 1.67 1.45 -6.20
N ASP A 132 2.81 0.94 -5.76
CA ASP A 132 2.91 -0.18 -4.81
C ASP A 132 4.21 -0.04 -4.02
N ASP A 133 4.24 -0.45 -2.77
CA ASP A 133 5.44 -0.40 -1.93
C ASP A 133 6.24 -1.72 -1.97
N LYS A 134 5.65 -2.79 -2.51
CA LYS A 134 6.32 -4.09 -2.66
C LYS A 134 7.17 -4.14 -3.92
N TYR A 135 8.50 -4.19 -3.71
CA TYR A 135 9.48 -4.16 -4.81
C TYR A 135 9.23 -5.21 -5.89
N ASP A 136 8.96 -6.47 -5.51
CA ASP A 136 8.75 -7.55 -6.46
C ASP A 136 7.52 -7.35 -7.34
N THR A 137 6.44 -6.80 -6.77
CA THR A 137 5.22 -6.45 -7.51
C THR A 137 5.51 -5.38 -8.55
N VAL A 138 6.24 -4.34 -8.14
CA VAL A 138 6.62 -3.24 -9.02
C VAL A 138 7.55 -3.71 -10.12
N LEU A 139 8.51 -4.58 -9.79
CA LEU A 139 9.45 -5.15 -10.75
C LEU A 139 8.72 -5.99 -11.81
N LYS A 140 7.78 -6.86 -11.40
CA LYS A 140 6.93 -7.64 -12.32
C LYS A 140 6.05 -6.74 -13.20
N SER A 141 5.62 -5.59 -12.71
CA SER A 141 4.83 -4.61 -13.46
C SER A 141 5.66 -3.87 -14.53
N GLY A 142 6.99 -3.97 -14.48
CA GLY A 142 7.92 -3.37 -15.43
C GLY A 142 7.74 -1.86 -15.55
N LYS A 143 7.64 -1.35 -16.79
CA LYS A 143 7.46 0.11 -17.02
C LYS A 143 6.16 0.70 -16.45
N ARG A 144 5.22 -0.13 -16.00
CA ARG A 144 3.97 0.31 -15.38
C ARG A 144 4.09 0.46 -13.87
N GLY A 145 5.15 -0.08 -13.24
CA GLY A 145 5.35 -0.01 -11.80
C GLY A 145 5.95 1.33 -11.36
N VAL A 146 5.50 1.83 -10.21
CA VAL A 146 6.09 2.93 -9.44
C VAL A 146 6.22 2.47 -8.00
N LEU A 147 7.43 2.51 -7.45
CA LEU A 147 7.69 2.07 -6.08
C LEU A 147 7.43 3.20 -5.09
N PHE A 148 6.50 2.98 -4.17
CA PHE A 148 6.30 3.87 -3.04
C PHE A 148 7.32 3.56 -1.96
N THR A 149 8.12 4.54 -1.57
CA THR A 149 9.25 4.35 -0.65
C THR A 149 8.76 4.10 0.77
N ARG A 150 9.21 2.96 1.32
CA ARG A 150 9.07 2.58 2.72
C ARG A 150 10.41 2.08 3.26
N SER A 151 10.57 1.97 4.58
CA SER A 151 11.82 1.52 5.20
C SER A 151 12.26 0.15 4.66
N TRP A 152 11.35 -0.80 4.51
CA TRP A 152 11.62 -2.17 4.04
C TRP A 152 11.99 -2.29 2.57
N ASN A 153 11.82 -1.23 1.77
CA ASN A 153 12.21 -1.26 0.36
C ASN A 153 13.34 -0.28 0.00
N LEU A 154 13.96 0.39 0.97
CA LEU A 154 15.04 1.36 0.74
C LEU A 154 16.26 0.74 0.04
N LYS A 155 16.59 -0.50 0.35
CA LYS A 155 17.74 -1.23 -0.23
C LYS A 155 17.54 -1.56 -1.72
N ASN A 156 16.29 -1.58 -2.19
CA ASN A 156 15.97 -1.95 -3.56
C ASN A 156 16.22 -0.78 -4.50
N LYS A 157 17.09 -0.96 -5.48
CA LYS A 157 17.32 0.03 -6.54
C LYS A 157 16.21 -0.04 -7.58
N TYR A 158 15.39 1.00 -7.69
CA TYR A 158 14.32 1.10 -8.68
C TYR A 158 14.21 2.52 -9.22
N PRO A 159 14.25 2.72 -10.57
CA PRO A 159 14.34 4.06 -11.16
C PRO A 159 13.06 4.88 -11.04
N ARG A 160 11.90 4.20 -10.97
CA ARG A 160 10.59 4.84 -10.83
C ARG A 160 10.11 4.75 -9.38
N ARG A 161 10.72 5.54 -8.52
CA ARG A 161 10.43 5.59 -7.09
C ARG A 161 9.89 6.95 -6.70
N VAL A 162 8.98 6.97 -5.74
CA VAL A 162 8.48 8.18 -5.08
C VAL A 162 8.47 8.00 -3.56
N SER A 163 8.67 9.08 -2.82
CA SER A 163 8.72 9.10 -1.36
C SER A 163 7.44 9.65 -0.72
N SER A 164 6.52 10.17 -1.52
CA SER A 164 5.28 10.76 -1.03
C SER A 164 4.21 10.85 -2.12
N TRP A 165 2.96 10.98 -1.70
CA TRP A 165 1.84 11.25 -2.59
C TRP A 165 2.02 12.57 -3.36
N LYS A 166 2.58 13.60 -2.73
CA LYS A 166 2.85 14.89 -3.41
C LYS A 166 3.84 14.74 -4.55
N GLU A 167 4.91 13.98 -4.34
CA GLU A 167 5.88 13.67 -5.39
C GLU A 167 5.25 12.83 -6.51
N PHE A 168 4.45 11.80 -6.17
CA PHE A 168 3.75 11.01 -7.17
C PHE A 168 2.85 11.87 -8.04
N ILE A 169 2.02 12.71 -7.44
CA ILE A 169 1.11 13.60 -8.18
C ILE A 169 1.86 14.64 -9.02
N LYS A 170 2.98 15.17 -8.51
CA LYS A 170 3.86 16.06 -9.31
C LYS A 170 4.35 15.32 -10.57
N ASN A 171 4.88 14.11 -10.41
CA ASN A 171 5.39 13.30 -11.52
C ASN A 171 4.28 12.95 -12.53
N MET A 172 3.05 12.71 -12.07
CA MET A 172 1.87 12.51 -12.92
C MET A 172 1.55 13.75 -13.76
N LYS A 173 1.54 14.94 -13.15
CA LYS A 173 1.29 16.22 -13.83
C LYS A 173 2.35 16.54 -14.88
N GLU A 174 3.60 16.21 -14.60
CA GLU A 174 4.75 16.40 -15.49
C GLU A 174 4.86 15.29 -16.56
N ASN A 175 3.90 14.35 -16.60
CA ASN A 175 3.87 13.19 -17.50
C ASN A 175 5.16 12.35 -17.50
N ARG A 176 5.84 12.24 -16.36
CA ARG A 176 7.10 11.49 -16.23
C ARG A 176 6.94 9.98 -16.48
N TYR A 177 5.72 9.48 -16.45
CA TYR A 177 5.42 8.08 -16.68
C TYR A 177 4.97 7.76 -18.10
N GLY A 178 4.78 8.79 -18.97
CA GLY A 178 4.38 8.60 -20.36
C GLY A 178 2.94 8.12 -20.52
N LEU A 179 2.03 8.62 -19.69
CA LEU A 179 0.61 8.29 -19.72
C LEU A 179 -0.18 9.25 -20.59
#